data_f56ab917c0083f7d460269976af48de9
#
_entry.id   f56ab917c0083f7d460269976af48de9
#
_cell.length_a   1.000
_cell.length_b   1.000
_cell.length_c   1.000
_cell.angle_alpha   90.00
_cell.angle_beta   90.00
_cell.angle_gamma   90.00
#
_symmetry.space_group_name_H-M   'P 1'
#
loop_
_entity.id
_entity.type
_entity.pdbx_description
1 polymer ?
#
loop_
_entity_poly.entity_id
_entity_poly.type
_entity_poly.pdbx_seq_one_letter_code
_entity_poly.pdbx_strand_id
1 'polypeptide(L)'
;MLFEKEHGVIVACDVVSIERFRELVSETYHVEGVVGYKVGATLGLSYGLKALADVVEEYCDIPLIYDHQKAGTDIPQMGEKFAEVCSNGGIKSMIIFPQAGPETEKAFIKAIFDKDMVPMVGGEMTHPAYLEKEGGFIKNDSPEKMYRIGAESGVEYFILPGNRYDAIKKYNDFISEMVSSPKYCMPGIGSQGGKIEKAFSILEGRSAYAIVGSAIYKSNDIEKAAKELCVEALKFE
;
A
#
# COMPACT_ATOMS: atom_id res chain seq x y z
N MET A 1 1.54 -10.29 12.20
CA MET A 1 2.21 -9.33 11.27
C MET A 1 1.73 -9.66 9.86
N LEU A 2 1.45 -8.69 8.99
CA LEU A 2 0.97 -8.97 7.62
C LEU A 2 2.07 -9.56 6.73
N PHE A 3 3.29 -9.05 6.86
CA PHE A 3 4.45 -9.48 6.08
C PHE A 3 5.44 -10.24 6.96
N GLU A 4 6.11 -11.24 6.40
CA GLU A 4 7.09 -12.07 7.11
C GLU A 4 8.41 -11.36 7.39
N LYS A 5 8.78 -10.38 6.56
CA LYS A 5 10.02 -9.60 6.64
C LYS A 5 9.73 -8.15 7.08
N GLU A 6 10.72 -7.50 7.67
CA GLU A 6 10.61 -6.07 8.03
C GLU A 6 10.83 -5.14 6.84
N HIS A 7 11.52 -5.62 5.80
CA HIS A 7 11.75 -4.86 4.57
C HIS A 7 11.44 -5.71 3.33
N GLY A 8 10.94 -5.08 2.27
CA GLY A 8 10.64 -5.80 1.03
C GLY A 8 9.95 -4.97 -0.03
N VAL A 9 9.49 -5.67 -1.06
CA VAL A 9 8.80 -5.09 -2.21
C VAL A 9 7.37 -5.64 -2.28
N ILE A 10 6.40 -4.74 -2.39
CA ILE A 10 5.02 -5.03 -2.76
C ILE A 10 4.90 -4.79 -4.26
N VAL A 11 4.59 -5.82 -5.02
CA VAL A 11 4.40 -5.72 -6.47
C VAL A 11 3.05 -5.09 -6.77
N ALA A 12 3.05 -3.87 -7.33
CA ALA A 12 1.82 -3.21 -7.77
C ALA A 12 1.42 -3.71 -9.16
N CYS A 13 0.33 -4.48 -9.20
CA CYS A 13 -0.16 -5.15 -10.41
C CYS A 13 -1.17 -4.26 -11.15
N ASP A 14 -0.73 -3.07 -11.60
CA ASP A 14 -1.56 -2.11 -12.32
C ASP A 14 -1.65 -2.48 -13.82
N VAL A 15 -2.08 -3.71 -14.10
CA VAL A 15 -2.27 -4.29 -15.44
C VAL A 15 -3.77 -4.46 -15.75
N VAL A 16 -4.11 -4.72 -17.01
CA VAL A 16 -5.50 -4.72 -17.49
C VAL A 16 -6.10 -6.11 -17.69
N SER A 17 -5.29 -7.16 -17.70
CA SER A 17 -5.78 -8.53 -17.88
C SER A 17 -5.33 -9.48 -16.78
N ILE A 18 -6.15 -10.49 -16.49
CA ILE A 18 -5.87 -11.50 -15.48
C ILE A 18 -4.70 -12.41 -15.90
N GLU A 19 -4.50 -12.62 -17.20
CA GLU A 19 -3.38 -13.37 -17.74
C GLU A 19 -2.05 -12.66 -17.44
N ARG A 20 -2.03 -11.32 -17.63
CA ARG A 20 -0.84 -10.52 -17.30
C ARG A 20 -0.60 -10.46 -15.78
N PHE A 21 -1.67 -10.43 -15.00
CA PHE A 21 -1.57 -10.53 -13.54
C PHE A 21 -0.99 -11.88 -13.11
N ARG A 22 -1.49 -13.00 -13.69
CA ARG A 22 -0.97 -14.34 -13.45
C ARG A 22 0.52 -14.46 -13.81
N GLU A 23 0.92 -13.90 -14.94
CA GLU A 23 2.33 -13.85 -15.35
C GLU A 23 3.19 -13.12 -14.33
N LEU A 24 2.76 -11.95 -13.84
CA LEU A 24 3.47 -11.22 -12.79
C LEU A 24 3.64 -12.06 -11.52
N VAL A 25 2.60 -12.73 -11.07
CA VAL A 25 2.66 -13.58 -9.87
C VAL A 25 3.61 -14.74 -10.11
N SER A 26 3.47 -15.46 -11.24
CA SER A 26 4.29 -16.63 -11.55
C SER A 26 5.78 -16.32 -11.69
N GLU A 27 6.13 -15.12 -12.17
CA GLU A 27 7.52 -14.67 -12.34
C GLU A 27 8.13 -14.08 -11.04
N THR A 28 7.31 -13.81 -10.00
CA THR A 28 7.82 -13.08 -8.83
C THR A 28 7.56 -13.75 -7.49
N TYR A 29 6.67 -14.74 -7.38
CA TYR A 29 6.29 -15.36 -6.09
C TYR A 29 7.46 -16.01 -5.35
N HIS A 30 8.47 -16.49 -6.07
CA HIS A 30 9.65 -17.15 -5.52
C HIS A 30 10.83 -16.18 -5.28
N VAL A 31 10.67 -14.91 -5.64
CA VAL A 31 11.74 -13.91 -5.45
C VAL A 31 11.77 -13.50 -3.97
N GLU A 32 12.88 -13.78 -3.31
CA GLU A 32 13.08 -13.39 -1.93
C GLU A 32 12.96 -11.86 -1.78
N GLY A 33 12.11 -11.41 -0.83
CA GLY A 33 11.83 -10.00 -0.60
C GLY A 33 10.57 -9.48 -1.29
N VAL A 34 9.90 -10.28 -2.13
CA VAL A 34 8.52 -10.00 -2.52
C VAL A 34 7.61 -10.39 -1.35
N VAL A 35 6.96 -9.39 -0.76
CA VAL A 35 6.16 -9.56 0.48
C VAL A 35 4.67 -9.34 0.28
N GLY A 36 4.22 -8.84 -0.87
CA GLY A 36 2.81 -8.58 -1.13
C GLY A 36 2.53 -8.35 -2.61
N TYR A 37 1.29 -8.60 -3.01
CA TYR A 37 0.74 -8.18 -4.31
C TYR A 37 -0.35 -7.14 -4.09
N LYS A 38 -0.28 -6.02 -4.80
CA LYS A 38 -1.26 -4.96 -4.74
C LYS A 38 -2.07 -4.93 -6.03
N VAL A 39 -3.38 -5.05 -5.92
CA VAL A 39 -4.33 -4.90 -7.03
C VAL A 39 -5.24 -3.70 -6.80
N GLY A 40 -5.59 -3.01 -7.88
CA GLY A 40 -6.44 -1.84 -7.83
C GLY A 40 -7.80 -2.06 -8.51
N ALA A 41 -8.53 -0.95 -8.70
CA ALA A 41 -9.87 -0.95 -9.28
C ALA A 41 -9.92 -1.57 -10.69
N THR A 42 -8.87 -1.40 -11.52
CA THR A 42 -8.85 -1.91 -12.89
C THR A 42 -9.07 -3.42 -12.93
N LEU A 43 -8.24 -4.19 -12.22
CA LEU A 43 -8.39 -5.64 -12.13
C LEU A 43 -9.62 -6.02 -11.31
N GLY A 44 -9.84 -5.35 -10.16
CA GLY A 44 -10.95 -5.68 -9.26
C GLY A 44 -12.33 -5.55 -9.92
N LEU A 45 -12.55 -4.50 -10.72
CA LEU A 45 -13.80 -4.29 -11.44
C LEU A 45 -13.96 -5.22 -12.66
N SER A 46 -12.85 -5.59 -13.29
CA SER A 46 -12.89 -6.44 -14.48
C SER A 46 -13.13 -7.92 -14.16
N TYR A 47 -12.55 -8.42 -13.07
CA TYR A 47 -12.51 -9.86 -12.77
C TYR A 47 -13.08 -10.25 -11.41
N GLY A 48 -13.26 -9.27 -10.52
CA GLY A 48 -13.63 -9.49 -9.12
C GLY A 48 -12.44 -9.94 -8.25
N LEU A 49 -12.51 -9.61 -6.96
CA LEU A 49 -11.37 -9.81 -6.04
C LEU A 49 -11.08 -11.29 -5.80
N LYS A 50 -12.12 -12.16 -5.74
CA LYS A 50 -11.92 -13.59 -5.52
C LYS A 50 -11.10 -14.25 -6.63
N ALA A 51 -11.38 -13.92 -7.90
CA ALA A 51 -10.59 -14.46 -9.02
C ALA A 51 -9.12 -14.03 -8.96
N LEU A 52 -8.84 -12.82 -8.45
CA LEU A 52 -7.47 -12.34 -8.27
C LEU A 52 -6.79 -13.04 -7.09
N ALA A 53 -7.50 -13.27 -6.00
CA ALA A 53 -6.98 -14.03 -4.87
C ALA A 53 -6.66 -15.49 -5.27
N ASP A 54 -7.56 -16.14 -6.03
CA ASP A 54 -7.33 -17.49 -6.55
C ASP A 54 -6.06 -17.60 -7.39
N VAL A 55 -5.74 -16.57 -8.20
CA VAL A 55 -4.49 -16.53 -8.97
C VAL A 55 -3.27 -16.51 -8.04
N VAL A 56 -3.28 -15.75 -6.96
CA VAL A 56 -2.14 -15.72 -6.02
C VAL A 56 -2.03 -17.04 -5.27
N GLU A 57 -3.16 -17.58 -4.78
CA GLU A 57 -3.23 -18.84 -4.03
C GLU A 57 -2.76 -20.06 -4.85
N GLU A 58 -2.80 -20.01 -6.19
CA GLU A 58 -2.22 -21.05 -7.07
C GLU A 58 -0.68 -21.17 -6.92
N TYR A 59 0.00 -20.12 -6.50
CA TYR A 59 1.47 -20.05 -6.46
C TYR A 59 2.03 -19.93 -5.04
N CYS A 60 1.35 -19.19 -4.13
CA CYS A 60 1.92 -18.84 -2.82
C CYS A 60 0.88 -18.31 -1.85
N ASP A 61 1.30 -18.15 -0.58
CA ASP A 61 0.50 -17.55 0.49
C ASP A 61 0.81 -16.04 0.71
N ILE A 62 1.50 -15.40 -0.25
CA ILE A 62 1.83 -13.97 -0.17
C ILE A 62 0.54 -13.14 -0.15
N PRO A 63 0.39 -12.17 0.78
CA PRO A 63 -0.86 -11.45 0.96
C PRO A 63 -1.24 -10.59 -0.25
N LEU A 64 -2.51 -10.65 -0.64
CA LEU A 64 -3.12 -9.77 -1.62
C LEU A 64 -3.70 -8.53 -0.93
N ILE A 65 -3.29 -7.36 -1.41
CA ILE A 65 -3.64 -6.04 -0.91
C ILE A 65 -4.57 -5.38 -1.91
N TYR A 66 -5.72 -4.89 -1.46
CA TYR A 66 -6.60 -4.11 -2.31
C TYR A 66 -6.33 -2.62 -2.14
N ASP A 67 -5.86 -2.01 -3.21
CA ASP A 67 -5.64 -0.57 -3.30
C ASP A 67 -6.83 0.07 -4.03
N HIS A 68 -7.90 0.26 -3.29
CA HIS A 68 -8.95 1.15 -3.71
C HIS A 68 -8.67 2.50 -3.08
N GLN A 69 -7.85 3.33 -3.73
CA GLN A 69 -7.47 4.65 -3.20
C GLN A 69 -8.67 5.53 -2.86
N LYS A 70 -9.84 5.18 -3.38
CA LYS A 70 -11.13 5.77 -3.03
C LYS A 70 -11.82 5.10 -1.83
N ALA A 71 -11.28 4.04 -1.26
CA ALA A 71 -11.73 3.56 0.04
C ALA A 71 -11.47 4.65 1.07
N GLY A 72 -12.50 4.97 1.87
CA GLY A 72 -12.47 6.13 2.74
C GLY A 72 -12.92 7.44 2.07
N THR A 73 -13.43 7.39 0.84
CA THR A 73 -14.06 8.54 0.16
C THR A 73 -15.57 8.41 -0.01
N ASP A 74 -16.16 7.39 0.60
CA ASP A 74 -17.59 7.15 0.67
C ASP A 74 -18.13 7.53 2.06
N ILE A 75 -19.44 7.37 2.29
CA ILE A 75 -20.07 7.60 3.58
C ILE A 75 -19.67 6.52 4.60
N PRO A 76 -19.68 6.81 5.93
CA PRO A 76 -19.26 5.86 6.95
C PRO A 76 -19.96 4.50 6.90
N GLN A 77 -21.26 4.48 6.57
CA GLN A 77 -22.09 3.26 6.50
C GLN A 77 -21.67 2.27 5.42
N MET A 78 -20.83 2.70 4.45
CA MET A 78 -20.31 1.83 3.41
C MET A 78 -19.09 1.02 3.85
N GLY A 79 -18.44 1.41 4.96
CA GLY A 79 -17.23 0.76 5.44
C GLY A 79 -17.40 -0.74 5.68
N GLU A 80 -18.47 -1.15 6.38
CA GLU A 80 -18.75 -2.55 6.68
C GLU A 80 -18.96 -3.38 5.41
N LYS A 81 -19.83 -2.89 4.50
CA LYS A 81 -20.12 -3.60 3.23
C LYS A 81 -18.87 -3.72 2.36
N PHE A 82 -18.06 -2.67 2.33
CA PHE A 82 -16.83 -2.65 1.55
C PHE A 82 -15.81 -3.64 2.09
N ALA A 83 -15.59 -3.64 3.41
CA ALA A 83 -14.70 -4.58 4.07
C ALA A 83 -15.18 -6.03 3.92
N GLU A 84 -16.49 -6.28 4.00
CA GLU A 84 -17.08 -7.61 3.77
C GLU A 84 -16.81 -8.13 2.36
N VAL A 85 -17.01 -7.31 1.33
CA VAL A 85 -16.71 -7.70 -0.07
C VAL A 85 -15.23 -8.01 -0.25
N CYS A 86 -14.33 -7.20 0.32
CA CYS A 86 -12.90 -7.43 0.25
C CYS A 86 -12.47 -8.71 0.97
N SER A 87 -12.95 -8.92 2.19
CA SER A 87 -12.66 -10.14 2.97
C SER A 87 -13.14 -11.40 2.28
N ASN A 88 -14.39 -11.40 1.79
CA ASN A 88 -14.97 -12.52 1.02
C ASN A 88 -14.22 -12.78 -0.30
N GLY A 89 -13.57 -11.75 -0.84
CA GLY A 89 -12.69 -11.81 -2.00
C GLY A 89 -11.27 -12.29 -1.71
N GLY A 90 -10.94 -12.70 -0.47
CA GLY A 90 -9.61 -13.19 -0.12
C GLY A 90 -8.56 -12.10 0.16
N ILE A 91 -8.97 -10.83 0.22
CA ILE A 91 -8.06 -9.71 0.52
C ILE A 91 -7.57 -9.78 1.99
N LYS A 92 -6.29 -9.53 2.20
CA LYS A 92 -5.67 -9.53 3.53
C LYS A 92 -5.43 -8.13 4.08
N SER A 93 -5.37 -7.12 3.21
CA SER A 93 -5.14 -5.73 3.60
C SER A 93 -5.80 -4.77 2.63
N MET A 94 -6.22 -3.61 3.14
CA MET A 94 -6.83 -2.55 2.35
C MET A 94 -6.10 -1.22 2.54
N ILE A 95 -5.74 -0.57 1.43
CA ILE A 95 -5.24 0.79 1.42
C ILE A 95 -6.42 1.76 1.37
N ILE A 96 -6.47 2.70 2.32
CA ILE A 96 -7.50 3.75 2.38
C ILE A 96 -6.85 5.13 2.38
N PHE A 97 -7.46 6.06 1.63
CA PHE A 97 -7.16 7.49 1.65
C PHE A 97 -8.44 8.23 2.06
N PRO A 98 -8.66 8.53 3.35
CA PRO A 98 -9.97 8.88 3.90
C PRO A 98 -10.35 10.35 3.67
N GLN A 99 -10.39 10.77 2.41
CA GLN A 99 -10.65 12.16 2.00
C GLN A 99 -12.08 12.62 2.30
N ALA A 100 -13.03 11.71 2.55
CA ALA A 100 -14.40 12.05 2.89
C ALA A 100 -14.56 12.58 4.32
N GLY A 101 -13.55 12.36 5.18
CA GLY A 101 -13.52 12.93 6.52
C GLY A 101 -13.35 11.91 7.64
N PRO A 102 -13.25 12.42 8.89
CA PRO A 102 -12.85 11.63 10.06
C PRO A 102 -13.80 10.47 10.40
N GLU A 103 -15.11 10.68 10.25
CA GLU A 103 -16.08 9.62 10.59
C GLU A 103 -16.05 8.47 9.59
N THR A 104 -15.83 8.76 8.30
CA THR A 104 -15.59 7.72 7.29
C THR A 104 -14.31 6.96 7.59
N GLU A 105 -13.23 7.65 7.93
CA GLU A 105 -11.96 7.04 8.26
C GLU A 105 -12.09 6.03 9.39
N LYS A 106 -12.65 6.45 10.53
CA LYS A 106 -12.88 5.58 11.68
C LYS A 106 -13.76 4.37 11.35
N ALA A 107 -14.84 4.59 10.60
CA ALA A 107 -15.77 3.53 10.21
C ALA A 107 -15.10 2.48 9.31
N PHE A 108 -14.29 2.91 8.32
CA PHE A 108 -13.57 2.00 7.43
C PHE A 108 -12.47 1.24 8.16
N ILE A 109 -11.66 1.91 9.00
CA ILE A 109 -10.62 1.26 9.81
C ILE A 109 -11.25 0.17 10.70
N LYS A 110 -12.31 0.52 11.43
CA LYS A 110 -13.03 -0.44 12.28
C LYS A 110 -13.53 -1.64 11.48
N ALA A 111 -14.20 -1.38 10.35
CA ALA A 111 -14.78 -2.45 9.53
C ALA A 111 -13.70 -3.38 8.94
N ILE A 112 -12.52 -2.86 8.60
CA ILE A 112 -11.40 -3.66 8.10
C ILE A 112 -10.87 -4.57 9.22
N PHE A 113 -10.69 -4.04 10.43
CA PHE A 113 -10.28 -4.84 11.59
C PHE A 113 -11.34 -5.89 11.97
N ASP A 114 -12.63 -5.54 11.95
CA ASP A 114 -13.74 -6.47 12.26
C ASP A 114 -13.80 -7.68 11.29
N LYS A 115 -13.12 -7.61 10.16
CA LYS A 115 -13.00 -8.69 9.15
C LYS A 115 -11.61 -9.35 9.16
N ASP A 116 -10.83 -9.19 10.22
CA ASP A 116 -9.48 -9.74 10.37
C ASP A 116 -8.51 -9.32 9.25
N MET A 117 -8.77 -8.17 8.60
CA MET A 117 -7.89 -7.56 7.61
C MET A 117 -7.05 -6.45 8.24
N VAL A 118 -5.97 -6.06 7.55
CA VAL A 118 -5.07 -5.00 7.98
C VAL A 118 -5.36 -3.69 7.23
N PRO A 119 -5.76 -2.59 7.90
CA PRO A 119 -5.87 -1.29 7.27
C PRO A 119 -4.49 -0.66 7.07
N MET A 120 -4.30 -0.04 5.90
CA MET A 120 -3.15 0.79 5.57
C MET A 120 -3.64 2.20 5.28
N VAL A 121 -3.30 3.17 6.13
CA VAL A 121 -3.81 4.55 6.01
C VAL A 121 -2.82 5.42 5.26
N GLY A 122 -3.30 6.07 4.19
CA GLY A 122 -2.57 7.07 3.43
C GLY A 122 -3.13 8.48 3.65
N GLY A 123 -2.23 9.47 3.64
CA GLY A 123 -2.58 10.88 3.81
C GLY A 123 -2.16 11.75 2.64
N GLU A 124 -0.94 11.56 2.11
CA GLU A 124 -0.42 12.34 0.98
C GLU A 124 -0.12 11.44 -0.22
N MET A 125 -0.59 11.86 -1.39
CA MET A 125 -0.37 11.15 -2.66
C MET A 125 0.98 11.53 -3.30
N THR A 126 1.46 10.68 -4.21
CA THR A 126 2.74 10.86 -4.92
C THR A 126 2.67 11.82 -6.10
N HIS A 127 1.48 12.05 -6.68
CA HIS A 127 1.29 12.90 -7.84
C HIS A 127 1.30 14.41 -7.46
N PRO A 128 1.63 15.32 -8.40
CA PRO A 128 1.62 16.75 -8.15
C PRO A 128 0.20 17.30 -7.99
N ALA A 129 0.10 18.52 -7.42
CA ALA A 129 -1.16 19.24 -7.22
C ALA A 129 -2.20 18.46 -6.38
N TYR A 130 -1.73 17.70 -5.38
CA TYR A 130 -2.60 17.04 -4.40
C TYR A 130 -2.94 17.97 -3.23
N LEU A 131 -1.92 18.57 -2.62
CA LEU A 131 -2.10 19.50 -1.51
C LEU A 131 -2.38 20.93 -2.00
N GLU A 132 -3.09 21.70 -1.18
CA GLU A 132 -3.45 23.11 -1.46
C GLU A 132 -2.23 23.97 -1.82
N LYS A 133 -1.11 23.81 -1.12
CA LYS A 133 0.16 24.50 -1.42
C LYS A 133 0.71 24.22 -2.82
N GLU A 134 0.24 23.15 -3.45
CA GLU A 134 0.62 22.74 -4.82
C GLU A 134 -0.50 23.02 -5.83
N GLY A 135 -1.59 23.69 -5.41
CA GLY A 135 -2.77 23.96 -6.23
C GLY A 135 -3.81 22.84 -6.22
N GLY A 136 -3.70 21.86 -5.31
CA GLY A 136 -4.65 20.77 -5.12
C GLY A 136 -5.84 21.14 -4.23
N PHE A 137 -6.71 20.17 -4.00
CA PHE A 137 -7.95 20.37 -3.22
C PHE A 137 -7.82 19.94 -1.76
N ILE A 138 -6.75 19.25 -1.38
CA ILE A 138 -6.54 18.74 -0.03
C ILE A 138 -5.75 19.75 0.79
N LYS A 139 -6.28 20.17 1.96
CA LYS A 139 -5.60 21.10 2.86
C LYS A 139 -4.23 20.54 3.29
N ASN A 140 -3.26 21.44 3.49
CA ASN A 140 -1.89 21.07 3.81
C ASN A 140 -1.72 20.27 5.10
N ASP A 141 -2.64 20.42 6.07
CA ASP A 141 -2.66 19.73 7.37
C ASP A 141 -3.51 18.44 7.36
N SER A 142 -4.23 18.15 6.28
CA SER A 142 -5.10 16.98 6.21
C SER A 142 -4.37 15.64 6.33
N PRO A 143 -3.20 15.44 5.72
CA PRO A 143 -2.45 14.20 5.89
C PRO A 143 -2.13 13.86 7.35
N GLU A 144 -1.68 14.84 8.14
CA GLU A 144 -1.39 14.63 9.56
C GLU A 144 -2.65 14.27 10.37
N LYS A 145 -3.79 14.85 10.02
CA LYS A 145 -5.08 14.51 10.67
C LYS A 145 -5.48 13.08 10.35
N MET A 146 -5.33 12.64 9.11
CA MET A 146 -5.60 11.26 8.68
C MET A 146 -4.65 10.29 9.41
N TYR A 147 -3.35 10.53 9.42
CA TYR A 147 -2.41 9.68 10.13
C TYR A 147 -2.68 9.62 11.63
N ARG A 148 -3.07 10.73 12.26
CA ARG A 148 -3.44 10.78 13.67
C ARG A 148 -4.64 9.89 13.97
N ILE A 149 -5.72 10.00 13.19
CA ILE A 149 -6.92 9.17 13.36
C ILE A 149 -6.57 7.70 13.17
N GLY A 150 -5.77 7.38 12.15
CA GLY A 150 -5.26 6.03 11.93
C GLY A 150 -4.51 5.50 13.16
N ALA A 151 -3.55 6.24 13.67
CA ALA A 151 -2.77 5.89 14.85
C ALA A 151 -3.65 5.70 16.10
N GLU A 152 -4.55 6.65 16.38
CA GLU A 152 -5.52 6.58 17.50
C GLU A 152 -6.49 5.39 17.36
N SER A 153 -6.73 4.93 16.13
CA SER A 153 -7.58 3.77 15.83
C SER A 153 -6.82 2.43 15.83
N GLY A 154 -5.53 2.42 16.18
CA GLY A 154 -4.72 1.21 16.27
C GLY A 154 -4.09 0.75 14.94
N VAL A 155 -4.06 1.60 13.93
CA VAL A 155 -3.35 1.31 12.67
C VAL A 155 -1.85 1.31 12.90
N GLU A 156 -1.17 0.29 12.35
CA GLU A 156 0.29 0.19 12.37
C GLU A 156 0.92 0.43 10.99
N TYR A 157 0.15 0.28 9.91
CA TYR A 157 0.63 0.41 8.53
C TYR A 157 0.20 1.73 7.91
N PHE A 158 1.17 2.50 7.42
CA PHE A 158 0.92 3.82 6.83
C PHE A 158 1.50 3.92 5.42
N ILE A 159 0.77 4.60 4.54
CA ILE A 159 1.22 4.85 3.17
C ILE A 159 1.90 6.22 3.13
N LEU A 160 3.20 6.26 2.80
CA LEU A 160 3.97 7.48 2.63
C LEU A 160 4.41 7.66 1.17
N PRO A 161 4.49 8.91 0.65
CA PRO A 161 4.91 9.17 -0.73
C PRO A 161 6.41 8.91 -0.91
N GLY A 162 6.80 7.76 -1.45
CA GLY A 162 8.19 7.28 -1.57
C GLY A 162 9.11 8.13 -2.46
N ASN A 163 8.55 9.04 -3.26
CA ASN A 163 9.28 10.00 -4.09
C ASN A 163 9.43 11.39 -3.44
N ARG A 164 8.93 11.60 -2.20
CA ARG A 164 8.94 12.88 -1.48
C ARG A 164 9.68 12.72 -0.14
N TYR A 165 11.01 12.81 -0.17
CA TYR A 165 11.86 12.49 0.99
C TYR A 165 11.60 13.37 2.23
N ASP A 166 11.34 14.67 2.03
CA ASP A 166 10.97 15.58 3.14
C ASP A 166 9.62 15.18 3.76
N ALA A 167 8.66 14.73 2.96
CA ALA A 167 7.39 14.24 3.44
C ALA A 167 7.53 12.92 4.21
N ILE A 168 8.38 11.99 3.72
CA ILE A 168 8.70 10.75 4.45
C ILE A 168 9.22 11.09 5.85
N LYS A 169 10.24 11.95 5.95
CA LYS A 169 10.80 12.36 7.24
C LYS A 169 9.75 12.99 8.14
N LYS A 170 9.03 13.98 7.63
CA LYS A 170 7.98 14.71 8.37
C LYS A 170 6.94 13.76 8.96
N TYR A 171 6.42 12.85 8.14
CA TYR A 171 5.35 11.94 8.59
C TYR A 171 5.88 10.80 9.45
N ASN A 172 7.10 10.32 9.23
CA ASN A 172 7.73 9.38 10.15
C ASN A 172 7.89 9.99 11.55
N ASP A 173 8.43 11.20 11.64
CA ASP A 173 8.60 11.89 12.92
C ASP A 173 7.24 12.04 13.62
N PHE A 174 6.21 12.50 12.90
CA PHE A 174 4.86 12.70 13.42
C PHE A 174 4.17 11.38 13.88
N ILE A 175 4.21 10.33 13.08
CA ILE A 175 3.54 9.05 13.38
C ILE A 175 4.27 8.33 14.52
N SER A 176 5.59 8.40 14.57
CA SER A 176 6.40 7.73 15.59
C SER A 176 6.19 8.29 17.02
N GLU A 177 5.61 9.48 17.16
CA GLU A 177 5.17 9.99 18.47
C GLU A 177 3.96 9.23 19.03
N MET A 178 3.16 8.58 18.17
CA MET A 178 1.90 7.94 18.54
C MET A 178 1.95 6.42 18.42
N VAL A 179 2.75 5.90 17.50
CA VAL A 179 2.86 4.46 17.21
C VAL A 179 4.30 4.00 17.47
N SER A 180 4.49 3.04 18.37
CA SER A 180 5.82 2.59 18.79
C SER A 180 6.59 1.87 17.68
N SER A 181 5.90 1.12 16.82
CA SER A 181 6.50 0.34 15.73
C SER A 181 5.71 0.52 14.43
N PRO A 182 5.68 1.74 13.86
CA PRO A 182 4.97 1.98 12.61
C PRO A 182 5.67 1.28 11.45
N LYS A 183 4.87 0.84 10.50
CA LYS A 183 5.30 0.15 9.28
C LYS A 183 4.89 0.99 8.06
N TYR A 184 5.83 1.24 7.17
CA TYR A 184 5.62 2.18 6.08
C TYR A 184 5.62 1.49 4.72
N CYS A 185 4.54 1.68 3.97
CA CYS A 185 4.43 1.22 2.59
C CYS A 185 4.51 2.44 1.65
N MET A 186 5.43 2.40 0.69
CA MET A 186 5.80 3.60 -0.07
C MET A 186 5.63 3.41 -1.58
N PRO A 187 4.51 3.89 -2.15
CA PRO A 187 4.37 4.06 -3.61
C PRO A 187 5.24 5.22 -4.11
N GLY A 188 5.48 5.26 -5.43
CA GLY A 188 6.28 6.31 -6.07
C GLY A 188 7.75 5.98 -6.20
N ILE A 189 8.16 4.77 -5.83
CA ILE A 189 9.50 4.24 -6.05
C ILE A 189 9.62 3.68 -7.48
N GLY A 190 10.77 3.87 -8.08
CA GLY A 190 11.05 3.48 -9.47
C GLY A 190 10.63 4.55 -10.46
N SER A 191 9.61 4.30 -11.29
CA SER A 191 9.22 5.18 -12.42
C SER A 191 8.83 6.61 -12.03
N GLN A 192 8.42 6.85 -10.79
CA GLN A 192 8.10 8.20 -10.28
C GLN A 192 9.29 8.89 -9.61
N GLY A 193 10.50 8.31 -9.69
CA GLY A 193 11.76 8.91 -9.26
C GLY A 193 12.17 8.63 -7.82
N GLY A 194 11.34 7.97 -7.02
CA GLY A 194 11.73 7.48 -5.69
C GLY A 194 12.77 6.36 -5.80
N LYS A 195 13.69 6.30 -4.82
CA LYS A 195 14.73 5.27 -4.69
C LYS A 195 14.59 4.58 -3.34
N ILE A 196 14.65 3.25 -3.32
CA ILE A 196 14.55 2.43 -2.10
C ILE A 196 15.61 2.88 -1.09
N GLU A 197 16.87 2.92 -1.48
CA GLU A 197 17.98 3.31 -0.61
C GLU A 197 17.71 4.63 0.12
N LYS A 198 17.29 5.67 -0.60
CA LYS A 198 17.03 6.98 0.00
C LYS A 198 15.83 6.99 0.91
N ALA A 199 14.72 6.35 0.48
CA ALA A 199 13.48 6.32 1.24
C ALA A 199 13.62 5.51 2.53
N PHE A 200 14.26 4.34 2.46
CA PHE A 200 14.45 3.46 3.61
C PHE A 200 15.48 4.02 4.61
N SER A 201 16.55 4.66 4.14
CA SER A 201 17.52 5.31 5.03
C SER A 201 16.88 6.39 5.92
N ILE A 202 15.83 7.07 5.47
CA ILE A 202 15.10 8.04 6.30
C ILE A 202 14.31 7.36 7.42
N LEU A 203 13.93 6.10 7.21
CA LEU A 203 13.10 5.29 8.11
C LEU A 203 13.94 4.31 8.94
N GLU A 204 15.21 4.61 9.19
CA GLU A 204 16.13 3.74 9.90
C GLU A 204 15.53 3.19 11.20
N GLY A 205 15.56 1.85 11.36
CA GLY A 205 14.96 1.15 12.48
C GLY A 205 13.43 0.99 12.41
N ARG A 206 12.81 1.22 11.25
CA ARG A 206 11.38 1.01 10.99
C ARG A 206 11.17 0.05 9.84
N SER A 207 10.14 -0.78 9.93
CA SER A 207 9.75 -1.65 8.81
C SER A 207 9.30 -0.83 7.60
N ALA A 208 9.87 -1.10 6.43
CA ALA A 208 9.65 -0.32 5.22
C ALA A 208 9.46 -1.21 3.99
N TYR A 209 8.44 -0.90 3.19
CA TYR A 209 8.05 -1.67 2.02
C TYR A 209 7.89 -0.77 0.81
N ALA A 210 8.61 -1.06 -0.26
CA ALA A 210 8.50 -0.34 -1.52
C ALA A 210 7.30 -0.88 -2.32
N ILE A 211 6.34 -0.03 -2.69
CA ILE A 211 5.27 -0.39 -3.63
C ILE A 211 5.73 -0.04 -5.03
N VAL A 212 6.05 -1.05 -5.84
CA VAL A 212 6.64 -0.86 -7.17
C VAL A 212 5.77 -1.52 -8.24
N GLY A 213 5.40 -0.75 -9.25
CA GLY A 213 4.56 -1.21 -10.37
C GLY A 213 5.34 -1.31 -11.68
N SER A 214 5.31 -0.24 -12.48
CA SER A 214 5.78 -0.25 -13.87
C SER A 214 7.26 -0.59 -14.06
N ALA A 215 8.10 -0.38 -13.07
CA ALA A 215 9.49 -0.83 -13.11
C ALA A 215 9.62 -2.36 -13.16
N ILE A 216 8.62 -3.08 -12.65
CA ILE A 216 8.53 -4.54 -12.69
C ILE A 216 7.73 -5.00 -13.91
N TYR A 217 6.43 -4.64 -14.00
CA TYR A 217 5.52 -5.22 -14.99
C TYR A 217 5.78 -4.76 -16.44
N LYS A 218 6.56 -3.69 -16.66
CA LYS A 218 7.01 -3.25 -18.01
C LYS A 218 8.41 -3.74 -18.37
N SER A 219 9.09 -4.41 -17.45
CA SER A 219 10.40 -4.99 -17.74
C SER A 219 10.28 -6.12 -18.78
N ASN A 220 11.32 -6.29 -19.59
CA ASN A 220 11.47 -7.45 -20.49
C ASN A 220 11.80 -8.73 -19.70
N ASP A 221 12.27 -8.59 -18.46
CA ASP A 221 12.62 -9.66 -17.54
C ASP A 221 12.05 -9.28 -16.16
N ILE A 222 10.86 -9.79 -15.88
CA ILE A 222 10.06 -9.44 -14.70
C ILE A 222 10.75 -9.94 -13.42
N GLU A 223 11.21 -11.20 -13.44
CA GLU A 223 11.90 -11.83 -12.30
C GLU A 223 13.14 -11.03 -11.92
N LYS A 224 13.99 -10.73 -12.90
CA LYS A 224 15.22 -9.97 -12.67
C LYS A 224 14.93 -8.58 -12.11
N ALA A 225 13.96 -7.88 -12.67
CA ALA A 225 13.59 -6.54 -12.20
C ALA A 225 13.07 -6.56 -10.75
N ALA A 226 12.25 -7.54 -10.40
CA ALA A 226 11.78 -7.72 -9.03
C ALA A 226 12.95 -8.06 -8.09
N LYS A 227 13.84 -8.97 -8.48
CA LYS A 227 15.00 -9.40 -7.70
C LYS A 227 15.96 -8.24 -7.41
N GLU A 228 16.27 -7.40 -8.38
CA GLU A 228 17.14 -6.22 -8.18
C GLU A 228 16.57 -5.28 -7.13
N LEU A 229 15.26 -4.99 -7.18
CA LEU A 229 14.58 -4.15 -6.20
C LEU A 229 14.51 -4.80 -4.81
N CYS A 230 14.24 -6.10 -4.75
CA CYS A 230 14.21 -6.84 -3.49
C CYS A 230 15.60 -6.88 -2.82
N VAL A 231 16.67 -7.12 -3.59
CA VAL A 231 18.04 -7.07 -3.07
C VAL A 231 18.37 -5.68 -2.48
N GLU A 232 17.87 -4.60 -3.10
CA GLU A 232 18.07 -3.25 -2.57
C GLU A 232 17.29 -3.06 -1.25
N ALA A 233 16.03 -3.53 -1.18
CA ALA A 233 15.20 -3.42 0.03
C ALA A 233 15.76 -4.25 1.20
N LEU A 234 16.23 -5.46 0.93
CA LEU A 234 16.75 -6.39 1.94
C LEU A 234 18.11 -5.99 2.53
N LYS A 235 18.77 -4.95 2.01
CA LYS A 235 19.97 -4.40 2.66
C LYS A 235 19.66 -3.72 4.01
N PHE A 236 18.41 -3.46 4.29
CA PHE A 236 17.93 -2.79 5.51
C PHE A 236 17.37 -3.78 6.54
N GLU A 237 17.27 -5.08 6.20
CA GLU A 237 16.78 -6.15 7.07
C GLU A 237 17.61 -6.39 8.34
#